data_54b7b96159f151eb0b19759fa7fc4d94
#
_entry.id   54b7b96159f151eb0b19759fa7fc4d94
#
_cell.length_a   1.000
_cell.length_b   1.000
_cell.length_c   1.000
_cell.angle_alpha   90.00
_cell.angle_beta   90.00
_cell.angle_gamma   90.00
#
_symmetry.space_group_name_H-M   'P 1'
#
loop_
_entity.id
_entity.type
_entity.pdbx_description
1 polymer ?
#
loop_
_entity_poly.entity_id
_entity_poly.type
_entity_poly.pdbx_seq_one_letter_code
_entity_poly.pdbx_strand_id
1 'polypeptide(L)'
;MVAGHLQEKNDFYYVVLSYKDADGKRKTKWEATGLSVKRNKKKAEALLQERRRNFLIPTAPAEIRLDDDILFSDFMLKWLEVAKSTIQVTTYASYQGMVERVIVPYFRKRGIKLVDLKATDLQDFYTKQLERVKANSVIHYHANIHKALKYAAKIDLIPTNPADKVERPKKNEFKGSYYSAEEVHALTEIAEGTKLEIPVLLASFYGLRRSEVLGLKWDAIDFEANTLEVKHIVTQASIDGKKVLVQADRAKTKSSLRTLPLVPPIRDRLLMLKGQQETYRRLCGKSYNRDYLGYLCVDEIGNIIRPNYVVPAKKNGQTNKIHLPIRFGGASGSRTLAPVSRPIAFRVRPLTTT
;
A
#
# COMPACT_ATOMS: atom_id res chain seq x y z
N MET A 1 -29.94 0.91 10.42
CA MET A 1 -29.67 -0.54 10.51
C MET A 1 -29.23 -1.02 9.14
N VAL A 2 -28.11 -1.75 9.04
CA VAL A 2 -27.60 -2.29 7.78
C VAL A 2 -28.27 -3.64 7.53
N ALA A 3 -29.02 -3.76 6.44
CA ALA A 3 -29.55 -5.02 5.97
C ALA A 3 -28.54 -5.68 5.02
N GLY A 4 -28.59 -7.01 4.90
CA GLY A 4 -27.70 -7.70 3.97
C GLY A 4 -28.22 -9.10 3.67
N HIS A 5 -27.89 -9.59 2.48
CA HIS A 5 -28.21 -10.94 2.04
C HIS A 5 -27.06 -11.51 1.21
N LEU A 6 -27.05 -12.80 1.00
CA LEU A 6 -26.16 -13.47 0.07
C LEU A 6 -26.79 -13.47 -1.32
N GLN A 7 -26.00 -13.18 -2.33
CA GLN A 7 -26.34 -13.28 -3.74
C GLN A 7 -25.37 -14.25 -4.41
N GLU A 8 -25.92 -15.15 -5.22
CA GLU A 8 -25.13 -16.06 -6.05
C GLU A 8 -24.89 -15.44 -7.42
N LYS A 9 -23.63 -15.42 -7.86
CA LYS A 9 -23.24 -14.93 -9.18
C LYS A 9 -21.97 -15.64 -9.65
N ASN A 10 -21.99 -16.20 -10.85
CA ASN A 10 -20.87 -16.91 -11.45
C ASN A 10 -20.30 -18.01 -10.52
N ASP A 11 -21.18 -18.84 -9.96
CA ASP A 11 -20.86 -19.94 -9.02
C ASP A 11 -20.17 -19.51 -7.71
N PHE A 12 -20.20 -18.22 -7.35
CA PHE A 12 -19.68 -17.70 -6.11
C PHE A 12 -20.73 -16.93 -5.30
N TYR A 13 -20.58 -16.97 -3.97
CA TYR A 13 -21.35 -16.11 -3.08
C TYR A 13 -20.82 -14.69 -3.05
N TYR A 14 -21.74 -13.73 -3.03
CA TYR A 14 -21.51 -12.31 -2.80
C TYR A 14 -22.32 -11.86 -1.59
N VAL A 15 -21.71 -11.04 -0.73
CA VAL A 15 -22.41 -10.31 0.31
C VAL A 15 -22.94 -9.02 -0.30
N VAL A 16 -24.27 -8.81 -0.23
CA VAL A 16 -24.92 -7.57 -0.65
C VAL A 16 -25.41 -6.85 0.59
N LEU A 17 -24.79 -5.73 0.93
CA LEU A 17 -25.16 -4.88 2.06
C LEU A 17 -26.04 -3.74 1.56
N SER A 18 -27.19 -3.55 2.20
CA SER A 18 -28.16 -2.49 1.91
C SER A 18 -28.23 -1.52 3.09
N TYR A 19 -28.00 -0.24 2.82
CA TYR A 19 -27.99 0.80 3.86
C TYR A 19 -28.62 2.10 3.31
N LYS A 20 -29.04 2.98 4.21
CA LYS A 20 -29.42 4.34 3.85
C LYS A 20 -28.20 5.23 4.02
N ASP A 21 -27.89 6.04 3.01
CA ASP A 21 -26.87 7.08 3.13
C ASP A 21 -27.38 8.24 4.03
N ALA A 22 -26.54 9.26 4.20
CA ALA A 22 -26.86 10.43 5.02
C ALA A 22 -28.10 11.19 4.51
N ASP A 23 -28.39 11.11 3.21
CA ASP A 23 -29.56 11.74 2.57
C ASP A 23 -30.81 10.86 2.64
N GLY A 24 -30.76 9.74 3.37
CA GLY A 24 -31.86 8.78 3.49
C GLY A 24 -32.06 7.90 2.25
N LYS A 25 -31.26 8.04 1.20
CA LYS A 25 -31.35 7.26 -0.03
C LYS A 25 -30.80 5.86 0.18
N ARG A 26 -31.50 4.86 -0.35
CA ARG A 26 -31.08 3.45 -0.27
C ARG A 26 -29.89 3.22 -1.21
N LYS A 27 -28.79 2.66 -0.66
CA LYS A 27 -27.59 2.26 -1.38
C LYS A 27 -27.29 0.79 -1.15
N THR A 28 -26.66 0.16 -2.11
CA THR A 28 -26.20 -1.21 -2.00
C THR A 28 -24.69 -1.31 -2.25
N LYS A 29 -24.02 -2.13 -1.46
CA LYS A 29 -22.60 -2.46 -1.64
C LYS A 29 -22.44 -3.94 -1.84
N TRP A 30 -21.76 -4.34 -2.90
CA TRP A 30 -21.48 -5.73 -3.23
C TRP A 30 -20.04 -6.08 -2.85
N GLU A 31 -19.86 -7.17 -2.13
CA GLU A 31 -18.53 -7.67 -1.75
C GLU A 31 -18.43 -9.15 -2.13
N ALA A 32 -17.38 -9.50 -2.90
CA ALA A 32 -17.11 -10.88 -3.25
C ALA A 32 -16.63 -11.63 -1.99
N THR A 33 -17.15 -12.81 -1.73
CA THR A 33 -16.71 -13.66 -0.62
C THR A 33 -15.52 -14.55 -0.97
N GLY A 34 -15.29 -14.79 -2.27
CA GLY A 34 -14.33 -15.79 -2.76
C GLY A 34 -14.77 -17.23 -2.52
N LEU A 35 -15.97 -17.47 -1.97
CA LEU A 35 -16.50 -18.80 -1.68
C LEU A 35 -17.39 -19.29 -2.82
N SER A 36 -17.09 -20.47 -3.35
CA SER A 36 -17.96 -21.14 -4.33
C SER A 36 -19.29 -21.55 -3.67
N VAL A 37 -20.37 -21.60 -4.46
CA VAL A 37 -21.72 -21.97 -3.97
C VAL A 37 -21.75 -23.40 -3.41
N LYS A 38 -20.95 -24.32 -3.99
CA LYS A 38 -20.91 -25.71 -3.54
C LYS A 38 -20.29 -25.82 -2.14
N ARG A 39 -21.08 -26.33 -1.17
CA ARG A 39 -20.69 -26.67 0.22
C ARG A 39 -20.19 -25.51 1.11
N ASN A 40 -20.33 -24.25 0.68
CA ASN A 40 -19.84 -23.10 1.46
C ASN A 40 -20.92 -22.18 2.03
N LYS A 41 -22.20 -22.56 1.97
CA LYS A 41 -23.32 -21.70 2.42
C LYS A 41 -23.14 -21.20 3.86
N LYS A 42 -22.87 -22.11 4.81
CA LYS A 42 -22.65 -21.72 6.23
C LYS A 42 -21.49 -20.75 6.43
N LYS A 43 -20.38 -20.92 5.67
CA LYS A 43 -19.23 -20.02 5.72
C LYS A 43 -19.58 -18.65 5.15
N ALA A 44 -20.34 -18.60 4.05
CA ALA A 44 -20.81 -17.36 3.44
C ALA A 44 -21.79 -16.61 4.36
N GLU A 45 -22.68 -17.32 5.07
CA GLU A 45 -23.60 -16.74 6.06
C GLU A 45 -22.84 -16.15 7.26
N ALA A 46 -21.83 -16.83 7.77
CA ALA A 46 -20.97 -16.32 8.85
C ALA A 46 -20.24 -15.01 8.40
N LEU A 47 -19.70 -15.00 7.18
CA LEU A 47 -19.06 -13.84 6.60
C LEU A 47 -20.05 -12.68 6.40
N LEU A 48 -21.28 -12.94 5.99
CA LEU A 48 -22.35 -11.95 5.90
C LEU A 48 -22.61 -11.29 7.26
N GLN A 49 -22.71 -12.09 8.35
CA GLN A 49 -22.96 -11.55 9.69
C GLN A 49 -21.78 -10.71 10.19
N GLU A 50 -20.54 -11.14 9.93
CA GLU A 50 -19.35 -10.39 10.24
C GLU A 50 -19.31 -9.05 9.49
N ARG A 51 -19.53 -9.06 8.19
CA ARG A 51 -19.55 -7.86 7.35
C ARG A 51 -20.65 -6.88 7.76
N ARG A 52 -21.84 -7.39 8.12
CA ARG A 52 -22.93 -6.54 8.63
C ARG A 52 -22.59 -5.86 9.95
N ARG A 53 -21.90 -6.54 10.88
CA ARG A 53 -21.47 -5.96 12.16
C ARG A 53 -20.40 -4.89 11.98
N ASN A 54 -19.46 -5.13 11.07
CA ASN A 54 -18.30 -4.27 10.87
C ASN A 54 -18.53 -3.19 9.80
N PHE A 55 -19.73 -3.13 9.18
CA PHE A 55 -20.01 -2.16 8.14
C PHE A 55 -20.25 -0.78 8.75
N LEU A 56 -19.31 0.11 8.51
CA LEU A 56 -19.49 1.53 8.78
C LEU A 56 -20.26 2.15 7.61
N ILE A 57 -21.44 2.67 7.89
CA ILE A 57 -22.23 3.43 6.91
C ILE A 57 -21.37 4.63 6.51
N PRO A 58 -21.07 4.81 5.20
CA PRO A 58 -20.36 6.00 4.77
C PRO A 58 -21.18 7.23 5.19
N THR A 59 -20.69 7.96 6.17
CA THR A 59 -21.24 9.29 6.48
C THR A 59 -21.05 10.18 5.27
N ALA A 60 -22.04 11.00 4.97
CA ALA A 60 -21.86 12.05 3.97
C ALA A 60 -20.60 12.84 4.32
N PRO A 61 -19.79 13.26 3.33
CA PRO A 61 -18.72 14.18 3.59
C PRO A 61 -19.30 15.35 4.39
N ALA A 62 -18.66 15.69 5.52
CA ALA A 62 -19.12 16.80 6.33
C ALA A 62 -19.37 18.00 5.40
N GLU A 63 -20.59 18.52 5.37
CA GLU A 63 -20.91 19.74 4.63
C GLU A 63 -19.98 20.83 5.15
N ILE A 64 -19.07 21.26 4.30
CA ILE A 64 -18.19 22.36 4.62
C ILE A 64 -19.05 23.63 4.47
N ARG A 65 -19.67 24.09 5.55
CA ARG A 65 -20.20 25.47 5.62
C ARG A 65 -18.98 26.38 5.66
N LEU A 66 -18.66 26.98 4.55
CA LEU A 66 -17.51 27.85 4.40
C LEU A 66 -18.03 29.28 4.28
N ASP A 67 -17.43 30.17 5.08
CA ASP A 67 -17.51 31.62 4.80
C ASP A 67 -16.90 31.89 3.44
N ASP A 68 -17.48 32.81 2.67
CA ASP A 68 -16.99 33.27 1.35
C ASP A 68 -15.54 33.79 1.43
N ASP A 69 -15.06 34.04 2.63
CA ASP A 69 -13.73 34.59 2.96
C ASP A 69 -12.65 33.54 3.31
N ILE A 70 -12.93 32.26 3.10
CA ILE A 70 -11.95 31.23 3.47
C ILE A 70 -10.63 31.35 2.70
N LEU A 71 -9.50 31.24 3.40
CA LEU A 71 -8.18 31.15 2.76
C LEU A 71 -8.04 29.82 2.02
N PHE A 72 -7.39 29.84 0.86
CA PHE A 72 -7.11 28.62 0.10
C PHE A 72 -6.33 27.57 0.94
N SER A 73 -5.40 28.03 1.80
CA SER A 73 -4.68 27.15 2.75
C SER A 73 -5.63 26.40 3.69
N ASP A 74 -6.63 27.07 4.23
CA ASP A 74 -7.56 26.49 5.18
C ASP A 74 -8.59 25.60 4.49
N PHE A 75 -8.99 25.98 3.26
CA PHE A 75 -9.77 25.11 2.41
C PHE A 75 -9.06 23.78 2.11
N MET A 76 -7.76 23.80 1.82
CA MET A 76 -6.98 22.58 1.58
C MET A 76 -7.00 21.64 2.77
N LEU A 77 -6.95 22.15 4.01
CA LEU A 77 -7.07 21.33 5.22
C LEU A 77 -8.47 20.75 5.38
N LYS A 78 -9.53 21.58 5.18
CA LYS A 78 -10.92 21.10 5.22
C LYS A 78 -11.19 20.04 4.15
N TRP A 79 -10.70 20.26 2.92
CA TRP A 79 -10.81 19.27 1.86
C TRP A 79 -10.10 17.95 2.19
N LEU A 80 -8.95 18.02 2.87
CA LEU A 80 -8.21 16.84 3.28
C LEU A 80 -9.03 15.95 4.23
N GLU A 81 -9.80 16.54 5.15
CA GLU A 81 -10.73 15.80 6.02
C GLU A 81 -11.86 15.15 5.23
N VAL A 82 -12.42 15.85 4.23
CA VAL A 82 -13.42 15.26 3.32
C VAL A 82 -12.82 14.09 2.54
N ALA A 83 -11.60 14.25 2.03
CA ALA A 83 -10.92 13.21 1.28
C ALA A 83 -10.64 11.95 2.11
N LYS A 84 -10.43 12.08 3.43
CA LYS A 84 -10.15 10.99 4.36
C LYS A 84 -11.19 9.87 4.30
N SER A 85 -12.45 10.20 4.17
CA SER A 85 -13.55 9.22 4.09
C SER A 85 -13.65 8.50 2.75
N THR A 86 -13.04 9.03 1.68
CA THR A 86 -13.22 8.55 0.31
C THR A 86 -12.02 7.82 -0.27
N ILE A 87 -10.85 7.92 0.37
CA ILE A 87 -9.60 7.38 -0.13
C ILE A 87 -8.99 6.38 0.85
N GLN A 88 -8.05 5.58 0.34
CA GLN A 88 -7.31 4.64 1.19
C GLN A 88 -6.38 5.35 2.16
N VAL A 89 -6.17 4.75 3.34
CA VAL A 89 -5.30 5.25 4.41
C VAL A 89 -3.91 5.66 3.91
N THR A 90 -3.29 4.85 3.05
CA THR A 90 -1.96 5.14 2.47
C THR A 90 -1.99 6.34 1.51
N THR A 91 -3.08 6.52 0.78
CA THR A 91 -3.28 7.67 -0.10
C THR A 91 -3.51 8.93 0.74
N TYR A 92 -4.34 8.82 1.78
CA TYR A 92 -4.58 9.91 2.73
C TYR A 92 -3.28 10.38 3.37
N ALA A 93 -2.46 9.47 3.90
CA ALA A 93 -1.16 9.80 4.50
C ALA A 93 -0.23 10.54 3.51
N SER A 94 -0.26 10.15 2.23
CA SER A 94 0.51 10.85 1.19
C SER A 94 -0.04 12.25 0.93
N TYR A 95 -1.37 12.41 0.87
CA TYR A 95 -2.01 13.71 0.69
C TYR A 95 -1.75 14.61 1.89
N GLN A 96 -1.94 14.11 3.10
CA GLN A 96 -1.66 14.84 4.33
C GLN A 96 -0.24 15.40 4.35
N GLY A 97 0.76 14.56 4.04
CA GLY A 97 2.15 15.00 4.01
C GLY A 97 2.41 16.12 3.00
N MET A 98 1.78 16.09 1.82
CA MET A 98 1.92 17.14 0.80
C MET A 98 1.15 18.41 1.17
N VAL A 99 -0.06 18.26 1.64
CA VAL A 99 -0.94 19.40 2.00
C VAL A 99 -0.36 20.15 3.20
N GLU A 100 -0.14 19.46 4.33
CA GLU A 100 0.24 20.12 5.57
C GLU A 100 1.67 20.65 5.58
N ARG A 101 2.62 19.94 4.92
CA ARG A 101 4.05 20.29 5.00
C ARG A 101 4.53 21.18 3.85
N VAL A 102 3.81 21.22 2.73
CA VAL A 102 4.26 21.93 1.54
C VAL A 102 3.25 22.95 1.05
N ILE A 103 2.00 22.53 0.75
CA ILE A 103 1.00 23.38 0.13
C ILE A 103 0.50 24.45 1.11
N VAL A 104 0.01 24.03 2.26
CA VAL A 104 -0.55 24.92 3.27
C VAL A 104 0.45 25.97 3.76
N PRO A 105 1.70 25.65 4.14
CA PRO A 105 2.65 26.65 4.60
C PRO A 105 2.98 27.70 3.53
N TYR A 106 3.01 27.31 2.25
CA TYR A 106 3.29 28.24 1.16
C TYR A 106 2.15 29.25 0.94
N PHE A 107 0.92 28.75 0.85
CA PHE A 107 -0.24 29.61 0.56
C PHE A 107 -0.70 30.39 1.79
N ARG A 108 -0.53 29.86 3.00
CA ARG A 108 -0.83 30.61 4.24
C ARG A 108 -0.03 31.89 4.38
N LYS A 109 1.25 31.87 4.00
CA LYS A 109 2.10 33.08 3.97
C LYS A 109 1.63 34.15 3.00
N ARG A 110 0.87 33.77 1.97
CA ARG A 110 0.36 34.68 0.95
C ARG A 110 -1.04 35.22 1.27
N GLY A 111 -1.76 34.59 2.18
CA GLY A 111 -3.09 35.03 2.59
C GLY A 111 -4.14 35.03 1.46
N ILE A 112 -3.97 34.19 0.42
CA ILE A 112 -4.86 34.18 -0.75
C ILE A 112 -6.19 33.51 -0.37
N LYS A 113 -7.30 34.21 -0.59
CA LYS A 113 -8.64 33.64 -0.46
C LYS A 113 -8.91 32.60 -1.55
N LEU A 114 -9.76 31.63 -1.28
CA LEU A 114 -10.10 30.58 -2.24
C LEU A 114 -10.72 31.15 -3.53
N VAL A 115 -11.59 32.15 -3.40
CA VAL A 115 -12.26 32.81 -4.52
C VAL A 115 -11.36 33.69 -5.38
N ASP A 116 -10.25 34.18 -4.80
CA ASP A 116 -9.28 35.05 -5.47
C ASP A 116 -8.11 34.28 -6.08
N LEU A 117 -8.03 32.95 -5.87
CA LEU A 117 -6.92 32.11 -6.32
C LEU A 117 -6.88 32.04 -7.85
N LYS A 118 -5.77 32.48 -8.42
CA LYS A 118 -5.53 32.50 -9.87
C LYS A 118 -4.57 31.37 -10.31
N ALA A 119 -4.64 31.03 -11.59
CA ALA A 119 -3.69 30.10 -12.20
C ALA A 119 -2.23 30.53 -12.05
N THR A 120 -1.97 31.86 -12.07
CA THR A 120 -0.65 32.45 -11.85
C THR A 120 -0.09 32.14 -10.47
N ASP A 121 -0.92 32.18 -9.41
CA ASP A 121 -0.48 31.87 -8.05
C ASP A 121 -0.05 30.40 -7.91
N LEU A 122 -0.76 29.52 -8.62
CA LEU A 122 -0.41 28.10 -8.68
C LEU A 122 0.86 27.86 -9.50
N GLN A 123 1.03 28.61 -10.62
CA GLN A 123 2.23 28.50 -11.44
C GLN A 123 3.47 28.96 -10.68
N ASP A 124 3.39 30.06 -9.94
CA ASP A 124 4.45 30.57 -9.06
C ASP A 124 4.82 29.52 -7.99
N PHE A 125 3.82 28.88 -7.39
CA PHE A 125 4.06 27.81 -6.45
C PHE A 125 4.84 26.67 -7.10
N TYR A 126 4.48 26.21 -8.30
CA TYR A 126 5.17 25.11 -8.97
C TYR A 126 6.61 25.49 -9.33
N THR A 127 6.82 26.68 -9.86
CA THR A 127 8.15 27.21 -10.18
C THR A 127 9.03 27.22 -8.93
N LYS A 128 8.51 27.73 -7.81
CA LYS A 128 9.24 27.76 -6.54
C LYS A 128 9.52 26.36 -5.98
N GLN A 129 8.61 25.41 -6.16
CA GLN A 129 8.88 24.03 -5.71
C GLN A 129 9.91 23.32 -6.58
N LEU A 130 9.99 23.61 -7.88
CA LEU A 130 10.98 23.01 -8.79
C LEU A 130 12.43 23.35 -8.40
N GLU A 131 12.68 24.45 -7.71
CA GLU A 131 14.00 24.78 -7.15
C GLU A 131 14.45 23.77 -6.06
N ARG A 132 13.51 23.07 -5.42
CA ARG A 132 13.75 22.23 -4.24
C ARG A 132 13.51 20.75 -4.47
N VAL A 133 12.60 20.41 -5.39
CA VAL A 133 12.16 19.03 -5.62
C VAL A 133 12.10 18.71 -7.12
N LYS A 134 12.10 17.41 -7.44
CA LYS A 134 11.99 16.96 -8.84
C LYS A 134 10.58 17.21 -9.39
N ALA A 135 10.48 17.38 -10.71
CA ALA A 135 9.23 17.61 -11.45
C ALA A 135 8.10 16.62 -11.05
N ASN A 136 8.42 15.36 -10.86
CA ASN A 136 7.43 14.36 -10.42
C ASN A 136 6.78 14.71 -9.07
N SER A 137 7.48 15.32 -8.12
CA SER A 137 6.91 15.77 -6.86
C SER A 137 5.92 16.92 -7.07
N VAL A 138 6.27 17.87 -7.94
CA VAL A 138 5.39 19.00 -8.28
C VAL A 138 4.13 18.53 -8.99
N ILE A 139 4.23 17.51 -9.86
CA ILE A 139 3.08 16.86 -10.49
C ILE A 139 2.14 16.26 -9.42
N HIS A 140 2.66 15.69 -8.35
CA HIS A 140 1.85 15.19 -7.24
C HIS A 140 1.20 16.33 -6.42
N TYR A 141 1.88 17.45 -6.23
CA TYR A 141 1.29 18.65 -5.59
C TYR A 141 0.16 19.19 -6.45
N HIS A 142 0.38 19.33 -7.77
CA HIS A 142 -0.67 19.72 -8.70
C HIS A 142 -1.87 18.78 -8.61
N ALA A 143 -1.69 17.47 -8.61
CA ALA A 143 -2.78 16.51 -8.55
C ALA A 143 -3.64 16.66 -7.28
N ASN A 144 -3.03 16.99 -6.13
CA ASN A 144 -3.75 17.27 -4.89
C ASN A 144 -4.53 18.59 -4.98
N ILE A 145 -3.88 19.67 -5.40
CA ILE A 145 -4.49 21.00 -5.57
C ILE A 145 -5.66 20.93 -6.56
N HIS A 146 -5.42 20.34 -7.72
CA HIS A 146 -6.44 20.18 -8.76
C HIS A 146 -7.67 19.41 -8.26
N LYS A 147 -7.45 18.32 -7.50
CA LYS A 147 -8.54 17.52 -6.94
C LYS A 147 -9.33 18.27 -5.87
N ALA A 148 -8.66 19.06 -5.05
CA ALA A 148 -9.29 19.91 -4.05
C ALA A 148 -10.12 21.02 -4.70
N LEU A 149 -9.57 21.72 -5.68
CA LEU A 149 -10.26 22.78 -6.41
C LEU A 149 -11.40 22.25 -7.28
N LYS A 150 -11.27 21.06 -7.86
CA LYS A 150 -12.38 20.38 -8.53
C LYS A 150 -13.54 20.08 -7.56
N TYR A 151 -13.22 19.73 -6.32
CA TYR A 151 -14.23 19.58 -5.28
C TYR A 151 -14.85 20.93 -4.91
N ALA A 152 -14.07 22.01 -4.77
CA ALA A 152 -14.59 23.37 -4.52
C ALA A 152 -15.56 23.84 -5.61
N ALA A 153 -15.21 23.62 -6.88
CA ALA A 153 -16.10 23.94 -8.01
C ALA A 153 -17.37 23.06 -8.02
N LYS A 154 -17.27 21.80 -7.60
CA LYS A 154 -18.42 20.88 -7.52
C LYS A 154 -19.45 21.29 -6.46
N ILE A 155 -19.02 21.97 -5.40
CA ILE A 155 -19.88 22.47 -4.32
C ILE A 155 -20.10 23.99 -4.39
N ASP A 156 -19.90 24.56 -5.58
CA ASP A 156 -20.18 25.95 -5.94
C ASP A 156 -19.45 27.03 -5.11
N LEU A 157 -18.30 26.69 -4.49
CA LEU A 157 -17.44 27.65 -3.79
C LEU A 157 -16.59 28.51 -4.73
N ILE A 158 -16.32 28.02 -5.92
CA ILE A 158 -15.62 28.72 -6.99
C ILE A 158 -16.28 28.38 -8.33
N PRO A 159 -16.33 29.33 -9.27
CA PRO A 159 -17.01 29.09 -10.55
C PRO A 159 -16.28 28.09 -11.45
N THR A 160 -14.98 28.06 -11.41
CA THR A 160 -14.13 27.18 -12.23
C THR A 160 -12.87 26.79 -11.48
N ASN A 161 -12.24 25.68 -11.91
CA ASN A 161 -11.00 25.24 -11.32
C ASN A 161 -9.79 25.98 -11.94
N PRO A 162 -9.10 26.90 -11.23
CA PRO A 162 -7.94 27.60 -11.78
C PRO A 162 -6.76 26.67 -12.12
N ALA A 163 -6.68 25.48 -11.51
CA ALA A 163 -5.61 24.52 -11.80
C ALA A 163 -5.76 23.87 -13.19
N ASP A 164 -6.90 24.01 -13.88
CA ASP A 164 -7.06 23.52 -15.26
C ASP A 164 -6.24 24.33 -16.26
N LYS A 165 -5.92 25.60 -15.92
CA LYS A 165 -5.19 26.56 -16.77
C LYS A 165 -3.69 26.59 -16.50
N VAL A 166 -3.16 25.71 -15.64
CA VAL A 166 -1.76 25.71 -15.23
C VAL A 166 -0.94 24.74 -16.07
N GLU A 167 0.25 25.15 -16.47
CA GLU A 167 1.18 24.24 -17.13
C GLU A 167 1.90 23.36 -16.12
N ARG A 168 1.78 22.05 -16.34
CA ARG A 168 2.44 21.06 -15.50
C ARG A 168 3.87 20.82 -15.97
N PRO A 169 4.85 20.68 -15.06
CA PRO A 169 6.20 20.33 -15.45
C PRO A 169 6.24 18.98 -16.17
N LYS A 170 7.15 18.83 -17.14
CA LYS A 170 7.36 17.57 -17.84
C LYS A 170 7.85 16.51 -16.86
N LYS A 171 7.29 15.32 -16.96
CA LYS A 171 7.68 14.18 -16.14
C LYS A 171 9.14 13.81 -16.45
N ASN A 172 9.94 13.64 -15.40
CA ASN A 172 11.28 13.11 -15.57
C ASN A 172 11.22 11.64 -15.97
N GLU A 173 11.92 11.26 -17.02
CA GLU A 173 12.09 9.86 -17.39
C GLU A 173 12.85 9.12 -16.28
N PHE A 174 12.34 7.99 -15.89
CA PHE A 174 13.00 7.11 -14.93
C PHE A 174 13.69 5.98 -15.70
N LYS A 175 15.01 5.98 -15.69
CA LYS A 175 15.80 4.83 -16.14
C LYS A 175 16.01 3.91 -14.94
N GLY A 176 15.35 2.75 -14.97
CA GLY A 176 15.53 1.70 -13.96
C GLY A 176 16.94 1.11 -14.06
N SER A 177 17.59 0.85 -12.91
CA SER A 177 18.75 0.00 -12.83
C SER A 177 18.32 -1.38 -12.30
N TYR A 178 18.87 -2.42 -12.86
CA TYR A 178 18.61 -3.81 -12.48
C TYR A 178 19.90 -4.39 -11.90
N TYR A 179 19.76 -5.34 -10.99
CA TYR A 179 20.90 -6.13 -10.51
C TYR A 179 21.27 -7.18 -11.53
N SER A 180 22.58 -7.43 -11.71
CA SER A 180 23.06 -8.61 -12.44
C SER A 180 22.78 -9.89 -11.66
N ALA A 181 22.95 -11.05 -12.30
CA ALA A 181 22.80 -12.35 -11.62
C ALA A 181 23.82 -12.53 -10.48
N GLU A 182 25.04 -12.05 -10.69
CA GLU A 182 26.13 -12.08 -9.71
C GLU A 182 25.81 -11.18 -8.50
N GLU A 183 25.28 -9.98 -8.76
CA GLU A 183 24.85 -9.05 -7.70
C GLU A 183 23.68 -9.62 -6.88
N VAL A 184 22.73 -10.30 -7.54
CA VAL A 184 21.62 -11.00 -6.84
C VAL A 184 22.16 -12.14 -6.00
N HIS A 185 23.13 -12.91 -6.50
CA HIS A 185 23.73 -14.01 -5.76
C HIS A 185 24.45 -13.50 -4.51
N ALA A 186 25.34 -12.52 -4.67
CA ALA A 186 26.03 -11.90 -3.54
C ALA A 186 25.05 -11.31 -2.50
N LEU A 187 23.95 -10.70 -2.96
CA LEU A 187 22.90 -10.18 -2.09
C LEU A 187 22.22 -11.29 -1.29
N THR A 188 21.98 -12.43 -1.92
CA THR A 188 21.33 -13.59 -1.27
C THR A 188 22.27 -14.22 -0.24
N GLU A 189 23.56 -14.35 -0.54
CA GLU A 189 24.58 -14.85 0.41
C GLU A 189 24.70 -13.93 1.64
N ILE A 190 24.77 -12.61 1.44
CA ILE A 190 24.82 -11.64 2.55
C ILE A 190 23.55 -11.67 3.41
N ALA A 191 22.41 -11.97 2.82
CA ALA A 191 21.14 -12.03 3.53
C ALA A 191 20.94 -13.34 4.31
N GLU A 192 21.70 -14.38 4.00
CA GLU A 192 21.58 -15.71 4.61
C GLU A 192 21.74 -15.64 6.13
N GLY A 193 20.90 -16.34 6.87
CA GLY A 193 20.88 -16.35 8.34
C GLY A 193 20.37 -15.04 8.99
N THR A 194 20.05 -14.03 8.20
CA THR A 194 19.47 -12.79 8.72
C THR A 194 17.94 -12.76 8.54
N LYS A 195 17.26 -11.88 9.26
CA LYS A 195 15.81 -11.66 9.07
C LYS A 195 15.43 -11.13 7.67
N LEU A 196 16.41 -10.73 6.84
CA LEU A 196 16.19 -10.31 5.46
C LEU A 196 16.30 -11.42 4.44
N GLU A 197 16.73 -12.59 4.82
CA GLU A 197 16.93 -13.72 3.92
C GLU A 197 15.68 -14.04 3.10
N ILE A 198 14.58 -14.31 3.75
CA ILE A 198 13.31 -14.62 3.07
C ILE A 198 12.78 -13.44 2.25
N PRO A 199 12.75 -12.20 2.77
CA PRO A 199 12.44 -11.02 1.95
C PRO A 199 13.28 -10.87 0.68
N VAL A 200 14.59 -11.09 0.78
CA VAL A 200 15.49 -11.00 -0.38
C VAL A 200 15.21 -12.13 -1.37
N LEU A 201 15.11 -13.35 -0.90
CA LEU A 201 14.86 -14.53 -1.71
C LEU A 201 13.56 -14.39 -2.53
N LEU A 202 12.45 -14.04 -1.86
CA LEU A 202 11.15 -13.88 -2.51
C LEU A 202 11.13 -12.70 -3.50
N ALA A 203 11.78 -11.59 -3.15
CA ALA A 203 11.86 -10.43 -4.03
C ALA A 203 12.72 -10.70 -5.27
N SER A 204 13.87 -11.35 -5.10
CA SER A 204 14.81 -11.65 -6.18
C SER A 204 14.25 -12.68 -7.14
N PHE A 205 13.64 -13.74 -6.63
CA PHE A 205 13.16 -14.84 -7.44
C PHE A 205 11.83 -14.54 -8.14
N TYR A 206 10.84 -14.03 -7.40
CA TYR A 206 9.50 -13.80 -7.94
C TYR A 206 9.23 -12.36 -8.36
N GLY A 207 10.16 -11.43 -8.16
CA GLY A 207 9.94 -10.01 -8.44
C GLY A 207 8.81 -9.41 -7.61
N LEU A 208 8.55 -9.93 -6.41
CA LEU A 208 7.50 -9.41 -5.54
C LEU A 208 7.80 -7.99 -5.10
N ARG A 209 6.76 -7.16 -5.00
CA ARG A 209 6.91 -5.83 -4.40
C ARG A 209 7.17 -5.97 -2.90
N ARG A 210 7.91 -5.01 -2.32
CA ARG A 210 8.18 -4.98 -0.88
C ARG A 210 6.93 -5.21 -0.01
N SER A 211 5.82 -4.57 -0.36
CA SER A 211 4.56 -4.74 0.36
C SER A 211 3.94 -6.12 0.21
N GLU A 212 4.16 -6.78 -0.90
CA GLU A 212 3.72 -8.15 -1.17
C GLU A 212 4.54 -9.15 -0.38
N VAL A 213 5.89 -9.00 -0.39
CA VAL A 213 6.80 -9.83 0.39
C VAL A 213 6.47 -9.78 1.88
N LEU A 214 6.34 -8.56 2.43
CA LEU A 214 6.05 -8.38 3.85
C LEU A 214 4.62 -8.76 4.22
N GLY A 215 3.70 -8.76 3.26
CA GLY A 215 2.33 -9.19 3.43
C GLY A 215 2.08 -10.68 3.25
N LEU A 216 3.11 -11.45 2.87
CA LEU A 216 2.92 -12.88 2.60
C LEU A 216 2.61 -13.63 3.90
N LYS A 217 1.57 -14.46 3.85
CA LYS A 217 1.08 -15.27 4.97
C LYS A 217 1.22 -16.75 4.68
N TRP A 218 1.26 -17.56 5.74
CA TRP A 218 1.32 -19.02 5.63
C TRP A 218 0.11 -19.65 4.94
N ASP A 219 -1.07 -19.03 5.07
CA ASP A 219 -2.30 -19.46 4.40
C ASP A 219 -2.33 -19.18 2.89
N ALA A 220 -1.33 -18.45 2.39
CA ALA A 220 -1.13 -18.17 0.97
C ALA A 220 -0.17 -19.16 0.31
N ILE A 221 0.37 -20.14 1.05
CA ILE A 221 1.31 -21.13 0.56
C ILE A 221 0.65 -22.52 0.65
N ASP A 222 0.49 -23.13 -0.50
CA ASP A 222 0.05 -24.51 -0.60
C ASP A 222 1.27 -25.39 -0.93
N PHE A 223 1.72 -26.17 0.06
CA PHE A 223 2.87 -27.06 -0.07
C PHE A 223 2.51 -28.37 -0.80
N GLU A 224 1.23 -28.73 -0.91
CA GLU A 224 0.76 -29.91 -1.65
C GLU A 224 0.64 -29.58 -3.14
N ALA A 225 -0.06 -28.49 -3.46
CA ALA A 225 -0.19 -28.02 -4.83
C ALA A 225 1.08 -27.29 -5.35
N ASN A 226 2.09 -27.07 -4.49
CA ASN A 226 3.30 -26.30 -4.81
C ASN A 226 2.98 -24.92 -5.41
N THR A 227 2.14 -24.15 -4.72
CA THR A 227 1.74 -22.82 -5.15
C THR A 227 1.88 -21.77 -4.05
N LEU A 228 2.06 -20.52 -4.48
CA LEU A 228 2.14 -19.33 -3.63
C LEU A 228 1.18 -18.27 -4.19
N GLU A 229 0.26 -17.81 -3.36
CA GLU A 229 -0.71 -16.76 -3.70
C GLU A 229 -0.27 -15.39 -3.20
N VAL A 230 -0.30 -14.38 -4.08
CA VAL A 230 -0.05 -12.98 -3.68
C VAL A 230 -1.39 -12.30 -3.49
N LYS A 231 -1.94 -12.37 -2.27
CA LYS A 231 -3.29 -11.85 -1.94
C LYS A 231 -3.32 -10.78 -0.86
N HIS A 232 -2.24 -10.62 -0.10
CA HIS A 232 -2.18 -9.68 1.04
C HIS A 232 -0.95 -8.77 0.93
N ILE A 233 -1.04 -7.57 1.47
CA ILE A 233 0.06 -6.61 1.49
C ILE A 233 0.22 -5.97 2.87
N VAL A 234 1.47 -5.69 3.22
CA VAL A 234 1.82 -4.86 4.39
C VAL A 234 2.62 -3.67 3.93
N THR A 235 2.17 -2.48 4.31
CA THR A 235 2.87 -1.23 4.02
C THR A 235 2.90 -0.34 5.27
N GLN A 236 3.61 0.76 5.20
CA GLN A 236 3.69 1.73 6.28
C GLN A 236 3.23 3.08 5.78
N ALA A 237 2.36 3.73 6.56
CA ALA A 237 1.93 5.10 6.36
C ALA A 237 2.38 5.97 7.54
N SER A 238 2.52 7.27 7.31
CA SER A 238 2.74 8.26 8.38
C SER A 238 1.52 9.14 8.46
N ILE A 239 0.77 9.02 9.54
CA ILE A 239 -0.47 9.78 9.81
C ILE A 239 -0.26 10.52 11.11
N ASP A 240 -0.49 11.82 11.13
CA ASP A 240 -0.30 12.68 12.30
C ASP A 240 1.09 12.51 12.96
N GLY A 241 2.11 12.36 12.09
CA GLY A 241 3.50 12.12 12.52
C GLY A 241 3.79 10.71 13.04
N LYS A 242 2.79 9.87 13.26
CA LYS A 242 2.95 8.49 13.73
C LYS A 242 3.08 7.51 12.57
N LYS A 243 4.01 6.55 12.69
CA LYS A 243 4.18 5.47 11.70
C LYS A 243 3.21 4.34 12.02
N VAL A 244 2.27 4.10 11.12
CA VAL A 244 1.23 3.07 11.24
C VAL A 244 1.49 1.99 10.19
N LEU A 245 1.41 0.72 10.59
CA LEU A 245 1.39 -0.41 9.66
C LEU A 245 -0.02 -0.54 9.09
N VAL A 246 -0.10 -0.62 7.78
CA VAL A 246 -1.35 -0.83 7.04
C VAL A 246 -1.30 -2.20 6.41
N GLN A 247 -2.20 -3.06 6.87
CA GLN A 247 -2.42 -4.41 6.37
C GLN A 247 -3.68 -4.39 5.51
N ALA A 248 -3.62 -4.94 4.32
CA ALA A 248 -4.78 -4.96 3.44
C ALA A 248 -4.75 -6.18 2.51
N ASP A 249 -5.91 -6.78 2.32
CA ASP A 249 -6.11 -7.76 1.27
C ASP A 249 -6.20 -7.06 -0.08
N ARG A 250 -5.59 -7.63 -1.10
CA ARG A 250 -5.51 -7.05 -2.44
C ARG A 250 -6.77 -7.26 -3.26
N ALA A 251 -7.94 -6.98 -2.68
CA ALA A 251 -9.23 -7.19 -3.35
C ALA A 251 -9.57 -6.20 -4.47
N LYS A 252 -8.69 -5.22 -4.79
CA LYS A 252 -9.08 -4.08 -5.63
C LYS A 252 -9.02 -4.28 -7.14
N THR A 253 -8.23 -5.22 -7.66
CA THR A 253 -8.23 -5.55 -9.10
C THR A 253 -7.90 -7.02 -9.32
N LYS A 254 -8.62 -7.70 -10.23
CA LYS A 254 -8.36 -9.10 -10.63
C LYS A 254 -6.90 -9.34 -11.04
N SER A 255 -6.22 -8.34 -11.62
CA SER A 255 -4.81 -8.42 -12.03
C SER A 255 -3.80 -8.37 -10.88
N SER A 256 -4.23 -8.12 -9.64
CA SER A 256 -3.36 -8.04 -8.46
C SER A 256 -3.25 -9.37 -7.71
N LEU A 257 -4.27 -10.22 -7.83
CA LEU A 257 -4.25 -11.59 -7.32
C LEU A 257 -3.53 -12.45 -8.35
N ARG A 258 -2.49 -13.13 -7.93
CA ARG A 258 -1.77 -14.06 -8.78
C ARG A 258 -1.22 -15.22 -7.98
N THR A 259 -1.31 -16.40 -8.58
CA THR A 259 -0.70 -17.62 -8.08
C THR A 259 0.62 -17.84 -8.82
N LEU A 260 1.65 -18.17 -8.11
CA LEU A 260 2.99 -18.45 -8.61
C LEU A 260 3.38 -19.87 -8.24
N PRO A 261 4.17 -20.59 -9.05
CA PRO A 261 4.67 -21.90 -8.69
C PRO A 261 5.65 -21.78 -7.53
N LEU A 262 5.51 -22.65 -6.54
CA LEU A 262 6.43 -22.77 -5.42
C LEU A 262 7.56 -23.74 -5.81
N VAL A 263 8.69 -23.18 -6.24
CA VAL A 263 9.82 -23.99 -6.70
C VAL A 263 10.54 -24.65 -5.53
N PRO A 264 11.14 -25.86 -5.75
CA PRO A 264 11.71 -26.67 -4.67
C PRO A 264 12.67 -25.92 -3.73
N PRO A 265 13.69 -25.15 -4.20
CA PRO A 265 14.61 -24.46 -3.30
C PRO A 265 13.92 -23.45 -2.36
N ILE A 266 12.87 -22.77 -2.85
CA ILE A 266 12.10 -21.83 -2.04
C ILE A 266 11.16 -22.57 -1.10
N ARG A 267 10.53 -23.65 -1.57
CA ARG A 267 9.70 -24.53 -0.75
C ARG A 267 10.45 -25.04 0.48
N ASP A 268 11.63 -25.60 0.26
CA ASP A 268 12.44 -26.16 1.33
C ASP A 268 12.86 -25.09 2.35
N ARG A 269 13.25 -23.91 1.86
CA ARG A 269 13.61 -22.78 2.73
C ARG A 269 12.41 -22.27 3.55
N LEU A 270 11.22 -22.24 2.97
CA LEU A 270 9.99 -21.86 3.69
C LEU A 270 9.58 -22.92 4.73
N LEU A 271 9.78 -24.20 4.46
CA LEU A 271 9.55 -25.25 5.46
C LEU A 271 10.51 -25.11 6.66
N MET A 272 11.79 -24.83 6.40
CA MET A 272 12.77 -24.53 7.46
C MET A 272 12.37 -23.31 8.28
N LEU A 273 11.98 -22.21 7.62
CA LEU A 273 11.49 -21.01 8.29
C LEU A 273 10.28 -21.30 9.20
N LYS A 274 9.32 -22.11 8.72
CA LYS A 274 8.14 -22.48 9.50
C LYS A 274 8.51 -23.18 10.81
N GLY A 275 9.45 -24.13 10.73
CA GLY A 275 10.01 -24.81 11.90
C GLY A 275 10.75 -23.88 12.85
N GLN A 276 11.55 -22.94 12.31
CA GLN A 276 12.26 -21.95 13.11
C GLN A 276 11.28 -21.02 13.85
N GLN A 277 10.26 -20.50 13.17
CA GLN A 277 9.24 -19.65 13.81
C GLN A 277 8.49 -20.40 14.92
N GLU A 278 8.21 -21.67 14.73
CA GLU A 278 7.59 -22.49 15.76
C GLU A 278 8.49 -22.70 16.97
N THR A 279 9.79 -22.88 16.74
CA THR A 279 10.79 -22.99 17.81
C THR A 279 10.91 -21.68 18.59
N TYR A 280 11.01 -20.53 17.91
CA TYR A 280 11.05 -19.23 18.57
C TYR A 280 9.78 -18.95 19.37
N ARG A 281 8.60 -19.32 18.83
CA ARG A 281 7.33 -19.19 19.54
C ARG A 281 7.30 -19.99 20.85
N ARG A 282 7.87 -21.21 20.84
CA ARG A 282 7.99 -22.04 22.05
C ARG A 282 8.98 -21.44 23.05
N LEU A 283 10.16 -21.03 22.59
CA LEU A 283 11.21 -20.44 23.43
C LEU A 283 10.77 -19.11 24.07
N CYS A 284 10.15 -18.22 23.32
CA CYS A 284 9.70 -16.92 23.82
C CYS A 284 8.39 -17.00 24.64
N GLY A 285 7.61 -18.06 24.47
CA GLY A 285 6.39 -18.32 25.24
C GLY A 285 5.40 -17.14 25.22
N LYS A 286 5.16 -16.54 26.38
CA LYS A 286 4.24 -15.40 26.53
C LYS A 286 4.79 -14.08 25.94
N SER A 287 6.09 -13.97 25.77
CA SER A 287 6.74 -12.77 25.20
C SER A 287 6.70 -12.74 23.69
N TYR A 288 6.29 -13.84 23.03
CA TYR A 288 6.13 -13.87 21.59
C TYR A 288 4.92 -13.05 21.14
N ASN A 289 5.13 -12.13 20.21
CA ASN A 289 4.04 -11.33 19.65
C ASN A 289 3.12 -12.20 18.77
N ARG A 290 1.86 -12.32 19.16
CA ARG A 290 0.88 -13.19 18.49
C ARG A 290 0.05 -12.48 17.42
N ASP A 291 0.18 -11.15 17.29
CA ASP A 291 -0.60 -10.37 16.31
C ASP A 291 -0.24 -10.71 14.87
N TYR A 292 0.96 -11.28 14.66
CA TYR A 292 1.50 -11.58 13.34
C TYR A 292 1.79 -13.07 13.10
N LEU A 293 1.14 -13.98 13.84
CA LEU A 293 1.35 -15.43 13.74
C LEU A 293 1.19 -16.01 12.34
N GLY A 294 0.36 -15.39 11.51
CA GLY A 294 0.12 -15.83 10.14
C GLY A 294 1.16 -15.37 9.13
N TYR A 295 2.11 -14.49 9.50
CA TYR A 295 3.05 -13.88 8.54
C TYR A 295 4.37 -14.63 8.43
N LEU A 296 4.94 -14.65 7.21
CA LEU A 296 6.26 -15.22 6.96
C LEU A 296 7.40 -14.31 7.46
N CYS A 297 7.25 -12.99 7.22
CA CYS A 297 8.29 -12.01 7.47
C CYS A 297 8.15 -11.41 8.89
N VAL A 298 8.45 -12.23 9.90
CA VAL A 298 8.52 -11.83 11.32
C VAL A 298 9.92 -12.07 11.88
N ASP A 299 10.25 -11.35 12.95
CA ASP A 299 11.51 -11.56 13.69
C ASP A 299 11.37 -12.69 14.75
N GLU A 300 12.43 -12.95 15.49
CA GLU A 300 12.54 -14.04 16.46
C GLU A 300 11.52 -13.94 17.61
N ILE A 301 11.01 -12.74 17.88
CA ILE A 301 9.98 -12.49 18.90
C ILE A 301 8.59 -12.26 18.31
N GLY A 302 8.40 -12.57 17.03
CA GLY A 302 7.10 -12.52 16.34
C GLY A 302 6.66 -11.16 15.85
N ASN A 303 7.50 -10.11 15.87
CA ASN A 303 7.13 -8.82 15.31
C ASN A 303 7.32 -8.84 13.80
N ILE A 304 6.38 -8.21 13.09
CA ILE A 304 6.50 -8.07 11.64
C ILE A 304 7.71 -7.20 11.26
N ILE A 305 8.46 -7.65 10.26
CA ILE A 305 9.58 -6.88 9.70
C ILE A 305 9.03 -5.60 9.07
N ARG A 306 9.41 -4.46 9.61
CA ARG A 306 8.88 -3.17 9.16
C ARG A 306 9.35 -2.82 7.74
N PRO A 307 8.49 -2.25 6.89
CA PRO A 307 8.85 -1.88 5.51
C PRO A 307 10.11 -1.03 5.38
N ASN A 308 10.39 -0.16 6.35
CA ASN A 308 11.57 0.70 6.33
C ASN A 308 12.87 -0.04 6.64
N TYR A 309 12.81 -1.24 7.21
CA TYR A 309 13.98 -2.08 7.45
C TYR A 309 14.52 -2.69 6.14
N VAL A 310 13.63 -2.90 5.19
CA VAL A 310 13.90 -3.52 3.88
C VAL A 310 14.28 -2.47 2.81
N VAL A 311 14.51 -1.21 3.18
CA VAL A 311 14.93 -0.11 2.28
C VAL A 311 16.32 0.37 2.67
N PRO A 312 17.25 0.52 1.72
CA PRO A 312 18.57 1.06 2.03
C PRO A 312 18.48 2.53 2.41
N ALA A 313 19.06 2.91 3.51
CA ALA A 313 19.40 4.29 3.78
C ALA A 313 20.64 4.66 2.96
N LYS A 314 20.47 5.42 1.88
CA LYS A 314 21.57 6.25 1.38
C LYS A 314 21.70 7.43 2.34
N LYS A 315 22.61 7.35 3.30
CA LYS A 315 23.21 8.53 3.93
C LYS A 315 24.55 8.19 4.55
N ASN A 316 25.56 8.92 4.04
CA ASN A 316 26.89 9.16 4.61
C ASN A 316 27.74 7.92 4.92
N GLY A 317 28.66 7.68 4.04
CA GLY A 317 30.03 7.14 4.10
C GLY A 317 30.62 6.55 5.39
N GLN A 318 29.85 5.93 6.28
CA GLN A 318 30.37 5.13 7.38
C GLN A 318 29.59 3.83 7.46
N THR A 319 30.25 2.78 7.05
CA THR A 319 29.93 1.38 7.11
C THR A 319 29.98 0.86 8.54
N ASN A 320 28.86 0.36 9.06
CA ASN A 320 28.84 -0.77 9.98
C ASN A 320 27.42 -1.27 10.31
N LYS A 321 26.50 -1.24 9.35
CA LYS A 321 25.27 -2.08 9.37
C LYS A 321 25.00 -2.44 7.92
N ILE A 322 24.81 -3.72 7.65
CA ILE A 322 24.51 -4.27 6.34
C ILE A 322 23.17 -3.67 5.89
N HIS A 323 23.23 -2.57 5.17
CA HIS A 323 22.08 -1.96 4.50
C HIS A 323 22.08 -2.47 3.06
N LEU A 324 21.35 -3.55 2.83
CA LEU A 324 21.19 -4.13 1.51
C LEU A 324 20.39 -3.19 0.61
N PRO A 325 20.92 -2.75 -0.54
CA PRO A 325 20.22 -1.89 -1.47
C PRO A 325 19.19 -2.69 -2.31
N ILE A 326 18.17 -3.24 -1.66
CA ILE A 326 17.10 -3.90 -2.40
C ILE A 326 16.20 -2.83 -2.99
N ARG A 327 16.39 -2.53 -4.27
CA ARG A 327 15.46 -1.69 -5.03
C ARG A 327 14.28 -2.53 -5.47
N PHE A 328 13.24 -2.58 -4.65
CA PHE A 328 11.95 -3.08 -5.10
C PHE A 328 11.41 -2.14 -6.19
N GLY A 329 11.21 -2.67 -7.40
CA GLY A 329 10.59 -1.94 -8.49
C GLY A 329 9.21 -1.44 -8.11
N GLY A 330 9.09 -0.16 -7.82
CA GLY A 330 7.89 0.52 -7.37
C GLY A 330 7.81 1.91 -7.93
N ALA A 331 7.76 2.05 -9.25
CA ALA A 331 7.10 3.17 -9.90
C ALA A 331 5.82 2.62 -10.52
N SER A 332 4.71 3.34 -10.35
CA SER A 332 3.47 3.11 -11.07
C SER A 332 3.75 3.24 -12.58
N GLY A 333 3.83 2.14 -13.27
CA GLY A 333 4.03 2.12 -14.71
C GLY A 333 4.61 0.79 -15.16
N SER A 334 3.82 0.07 -15.92
CA SER A 334 4.05 -1.11 -16.76
C SER A 334 5.39 -1.86 -16.57
N ARG A 335 5.22 -3.13 -16.26
CA ARG A 335 6.27 -4.13 -16.20
C ARG A 335 6.55 -4.68 -17.55
N THR A 336 7.79 -4.87 -17.86
CA THR A 336 8.25 -6.00 -18.64
C THR A 336 9.45 -6.59 -17.92
N LEU A 337 9.23 -7.69 -17.21
CA LEU A 337 10.31 -8.61 -16.89
C LEU A 337 10.58 -9.35 -18.21
N ALA A 338 11.76 -9.18 -18.75
CA ALA A 338 12.25 -10.12 -19.75
C ALA A 338 12.25 -11.51 -19.09
N PRO A 339 11.76 -12.55 -19.78
CA PRO A 339 11.81 -13.89 -19.24
C PRO A 339 13.29 -14.26 -19.02
N VAL A 340 13.63 -14.65 -17.78
CA VAL A 340 14.93 -15.24 -17.48
C VAL A 340 14.95 -16.60 -18.16
N SER A 341 15.60 -16.67 -19.31
CA SER A 341 15.62 -17.83 -20.20
C SER A 341 16.56 -18.96 -19.73
N ARG A 342 17.08 -18.90 -18.50
CA ARG A 342 17.82 -20.01 -17.88
C ARG A 342 17.51 -20.08 -16.37
N PRO A 343 17.21 -21.27 -15.84
CA PRO A 343 17.07 -21.44 -14.40
C PRO A 343 18.43 -21.17 -13.73
N ILE A 344 18.45 -20.24 -12.78
CA ILE A 344 19.59 -20.03 -11.91
C ILE A 344 19.68 -21.27 -11.01
N ALA A 345 20.71 -22.07 -11.21
CA ALA A 345 20.96 -23.25 -10.39
C ALA A 345 21.43 -22.79 -9.01
N PHE A 346 20.54 -22.82 -8.03
CA PHE A 346 20.91 -22.66 -6.63
C PHE A 346 21.64 -23.91 -6.16
N ARG A 347 22.93 -23.77 -5.86
CA ARG A 347 23.69 -24.81 -5.15
C ARG A 347 23.31 -24.72 -3.67
N VAL A 348 22.44 -25.61 -3.23
CA VAL A 348 22.23 -25.85 -1.79
C VAL A 348 23.49 -26.54 -1.26
N ARG A 349 24.25 -25.87 -0.41
CA ARG A 349 25.30 -26.58 0.39
C ARG A 349 24.59 -27.43 1.45
N PRO A 350 24.87 -28.72 1.55
CA PRO A 350 24.36 -29.51 2.66
C PRO A 350 24.98 -28.99 3.97
N LEU A 351 24.11 -28.77 4.96
CA LEU A 351 24.53 -28.48 6.32
C LEU A 351 25.31 -29.68 6.84
N THR A 352 26.62 -29.53 7.05
CA THR A 352 27.41 -30.48 7.84
C THR A 352 26.98 -30.36 9.28
N THR A 353 26.34 -31.42 9.76
CA THR A 353 26.11 -31.68 11.19
C THR A 353 27.47 -31.87 11.86
N THR A 354 27.82 -31.01 12.79
CA THR A 354 28.70 -31.25 13.91
C THR A 354 27.94 -30.92 15.19
#